data_a08c1136a841ff1b8784725a257fb0c2
#
_entry.id   a08c1136a841ff1b8784725a257fb0c2
#
_cell.length_a   1.000
_cell.length_b   1.000
_cell.length_c   1.000
_cell.angle_alpha   90.00
_cell.angle_beta   90.00
_cell.angle_gamma   90.00
#
_symmetry.space_group_name_H-M   'P 1'
#
loop_
_entity.id
_entity.type
_entity.pdbx_description
1 polymer ?
#
loop_
_entity_poly.entity_id
_entity_poly.type
_entity_poly.pdbx_seq_one_letter_code
_entity_poly.pdbx_strand_id
1 'polypeptide(L)'
;LIESKIAKEILHCEVISPMLSHGNLDNGLKTKPELRSTELKALMRQTYRMAKMTQTTTDLFQHESIYFGDAQSKASPISIQMYESQQNRNADIVDTSSKLFFYKEQGRRNPIAHTIQKDSLFDIILRYKGYRMEEKADMSIRWYINLLKLSAILGGIGGRSRRGRGCFIVPNMSNHSDLLDWMVQQLNNFNDNCPYKVEKPSTIKNKQGHTKRNHPIIEEIRLGKEVSKVEDFLQRVDKAAHEIKQDTNKYHYKRTTGFAESGKRFASSLIVSITKTKDEKLIPVYTFVEAIQGGRPITETNQERDNFVKKVEKEG
;
A
#
# COMPACT_ATOMS: atom_id res chain seq x y z
N LEU A 1 -5.80 20.59 -36.30
CA LEU A 1 -5.54 20.90 -34.88
C LEU A 1 -5.90 19.68 -34.08
N ILE A 2 -4.90 18.94 -33.58
CA ILE A 2 -5.11 17.83 -32.66
C ILE A 2 -5.33 18.45 -31.28
N GLU A 3 -6.60 18.56 -30.86
CA GLU A 3 -6.91 18.91 -29.48
C GLU A 3 -6.41 17.78 -28.56
N SER A 4 -5.32 18.00 -27.88
CA SER A 4 -4.86 17.09 -26.83
C SER A 4 -5.81 17.21 -25.63
N LYS A 5 -6.81 16.34 -25.54
CA LYS A 5 -7.69 16.26 -24.38
C LYS A 5 -6.91 15.75 -23.16
N ILE A 6 -6.40 16.68 -22.36
CA ILE A 6 -5.81 16.35 -21.06
C ILE A 6 -6.93 16.35 -20.04
N ALA A 7 -7.30 15.17 -19.53
CA ALA A 7 -8.16 15.07 -18.37
C ALA A 7 -7.34 15.38 -17.11
N LYS A 8 -7.88 16.24 -16.23
CA LYS A 8 -7.25 16.63 -14.96
C LYS A 8 -8.23 16.44 -13.81
N GLU A 9 -7.74 15.83 -12.75
CA GLU A 9 -8.47 15.70 -11.47
C GLU A 9 -7.59 16.15 -10.32
N ILE A 10 -8.20 16.79 -9.32
CA ILE A 10 -7.60 17.19 -8.06
C ILE A 10 -8.30 16.42 -6.95
N LEU A 11 -7.54 15.67 -6.18
CA LEU A 11 -8.05 14.83 -5.10
C LEU A 11 -7.50 15.36 -3.78
N HIS A 12 -8.41 15.83 -2.90
CA HIS A 12 -8.08 16.31 -1.57
C HIS A 12 -7.97 15.12 -0.63
N CYS A 13 -6.78 14.80 -0.20
CA CYS A 13 -6.43 13.63 0.58
C CYS A 13 -6.08 14.00 2.02
N GLU A 14 -6.25 13.03 2.94
CA GLU A 14 -5.95 13.18 4.37
C GLU A 14 -5.02 12.05 4.81
N VAL A 15 -4.01 12.37 5.60
CA VAL A 15 -3.08 11.40 6.20
C VAL A 15 -3.77 10.71 7.38
N ILE A 16 -3.91 9.37 7.32
CA ILE A 16 -4.51 8.57 8.40
C ILE A 16 -3.47 8.18 9.45
N SER A 17 -2.26 7.84 9.01
CA SER A 17 -1.18 7.40 9.88
C SER A 17 0.12 8.14 9.58
N PRO A 18 0.99 8.39 10.57
CA PRO A 18 2.22 9.17 10.37
C PRO A 18 3.03 8.66 9.17
N MET A 19 3.40 9.55 8.27
CA MET A 19 4.05 9.23 7.01
C MET A 19 5.55 9.54 7.08
N LEU A 20 6.38 8.51 6.92
CA LEU A 20 7.85 8.56 6.90
C LEU A 20 8.35 8.72 5.47
N SER A 21 7.96 9.80 4.79
CA SER A 21 8.37 10.11 3.41
C SER A 21 9.49 11.14 3.45
N HIS A 22 10.68 10.77 3.00
CA HIS A 22 11.87 11.62 3.02
C HIS A 22 12.49 11.70 1.64
N GLY A 23 12.98 12.90 1.27
CA GLY A 23 13.74 13.12 0.07
C GLY A 23 15.16 12.58 0.17
N ASN A 24 16.15 13.47 0.06
CA ASN A 24 17.56 13.13 0.25
C ASN A 24 17.86 12.90 1.72
N LEU A 25 18.50 11.78 2.03
CA LEU A 25 18.89 11.40 3.39
C LEU A 25 20.24 12.03 3.74
N ASP A 26 20.27 13.31 4.04
CA ASP A 26 21.39 13.90 4.78
C ASP A 26 21.22 13.54 6.26
N ASN A 27 21.96 12.58 6.74
CA ASN A 27 21.97 12.11 8.14
C ASN A 27 20.75 11.28 8.62
N GLY A 28 20.15 10.46 7.80
CA GLY A 28 19.22 9.42 8.22
C GLY A 28 17.79 9.92 8.51
N LEU A 29 17.23 9.56 9.66
CA LEU A 29 15.82 9.83 10.02
C LEU A 29 15.49 11.29 10.38
N LYS A 30 16.45 12.19 10.29
CA LYS A 30 16.31 13.61 10.70
C LYS A 30 16.07 14.57 9.54
N THR A 31 15.98 14.10 8.31
CA THR A 31 15.65 14.97 7.17
C THR A 31 14.19 15.40 7.23
N LYS A 32 13.92 16.61 6.71
CA LYS A 32 12.54 17.11 6.64
C LYS A 32 11.71 16.18 5.75
N PRO A 33 10.56 15.68 6.22
CA PRO A 33 9.68 14.88 5.39
C PRO A 33 9.06 15.72 4.28
N GLU A 34 8.78 15.09 3.15
CA GLU A 34 8.19 15.74 1.98
C GLU A 34 7.19 14.82 1.26
N LEU A 35 6.21 15.42 0.62
CA LEU A 35 5.25 14.71 -0.23
C LEU A 35 5.90 14.38 -1.58
N ARG A 36 6.11 13.09 -1.87
CA ARG A 36 6.84 12.63 -3.04
C ARG A 36 5.94 11.92 -4.06
N SER A 37 5.70 12.58 -5.17
CA SER A 37 4.92 12.01 -6.29
C SER A 37 5.51 10.71 -6.83
N THR A 38 6.83 10.53 -6.73
CA THR A 38 7.53 9.31 -7.14
C THR A 38 7.18 8.12 -6.25
N GLU A 39 7.04 8.32 -4.94
CA GLU A 39 6.62 7.28 -3.99
C GLU A 39 5.16 6.88 -4.23
N LEU A 40 4.28 7.85 -4.51
CA LEU A 40 2.89 7.58 -4.86
C LEU A 40 2.78 6.78 -6.16
N LYS A 41 3.53 7.18 -7.20
CA LYS A 41 3.57 6.45 -8.46
C LYS A 41 4.11 5.03 -8.25
N ALA A 42 5.13 4.86 -7.39
CA ALA A 42 5.67 3.56 -7.04
C ALA A 42 4.64 2.68 -6.31
N LEU A 43 3.86 3.24 -5.38
CA LEU A 43 2.78 2.53 -4.69
C LEU A 43 1.71 2.05 -5.68
N MET A 44 1.26 2.91 -6.61
CA MET A 44 0.28 2.54 -7.63
C MET A 44 0.82 1.43 -8.56
N ARG A 45 2.07 1.54 -9.00
CA ARG A 45 2.72 0.50 -9.82
C ARG A 45 2.84 -0.82 -9.06
N GLN A 46 3.22 -0.78 -7.78
CA GLN A 46 3.31 -1.97 -6.93
C GLN A 46 1.95 -2.64 -6.79
N THR A 47 0.88 -1.87 -6.51
CA THR A 47 -0.48 -2.39 -6.41
C THR A 47 -0.92 -3.06 -7.70
N TYR A 48 -0.70 -2.41 -8.85
CA TYR A 48 -0.99 -2.99 -10.15
C TYR A 48 -0.25 -4.31 -10.37
N ARG A 49 1.07 -4.34 -10.12
CA ARG A 49 1.89 -5.55 -10.27
C ARG A 49 1.44 -6.71 -9.40
N MET A 50 1.06 -6.43 -8.16
CA MET A 50 0.59 -7.47 -7.23
C MET A 50 -0.82 -7.96 -7.56
N ALA A 51 -1.64 -7.14 -8.21
CA ALA A 51 -3.01 -7.48 -8.59
C ALA A 51 -3.11 -8.14 -9.97
N LYS A 52 -2.19 -7.82 -10.90
CA LYS A 52 -2.19 -8.36 -12.27
C LYS A 52 -1.64 -9.77 -12.31
N MET A 53 -2.46 -10.67 -12.84
CA MET A 53 -2.13 -12.08 -13.01
C MET A 53 -1.43 -12.30 -14.35
N THR A 54 -0.12 -12.44 -14.33
CA THR A 54 0.69 -12.82 -15.50
C THR A 54 1.57 -14.03 -15.15
N GLN A 55 2.06 -14.73 -16.15
CA GLN A 55 2.94 -15.90 -15.91
C GLN A 55 4.40 -15.45 -15.70
N THR A 56 4.84 -14.44 -16.43
CA THR A 56 6.23 -14.00 -16.41
C THR A 56 6.37 -12.53 -16.00
N THR A 57 7.55 -12.15 -15.52
CA THR A 57 7.90 -10.75 -15.27
C THR A 57 7.97 -9.93 -16.54
N THR A 58 8.30 -10.55 -17.68
CA THR A 58 8.32 -9.88 -18.98
C THR A 58 6.92 -9.46 -19.40
N ASP A 59 5.93 -10.36 -19.30
CA ASP A 59 4.54 -10.04 -19.59
C ASP A 59 4.03 -8.94 -18.65
N LEU A 60 4.36 -9.06 -17.35
CA LEU A 60 3.99 -8.04 -16.37
C LEU A 60 4.56 -6.67 -16.73
N PHE A 61 5.84 -6.62 -17.12
CA PHE A 61 6.49 -5.38 -17.54
C PHE A 61 5.84 -4.79 -18.79
N GLN A 62 5.53 -5.60 -19.81
CA GLN A 62 4.86 -5.15 -21.02
C GLN A 62 3.48 -4.55 -20.71
N HIS A 63 2.67 -5.23 -19.88
CA HIS A 63 1.39 -4.71 -19.43
C HIS A 63 1.53 -3.41 -18.63
N GLU A 64 2.44 -3.37 -17.66
CA GLU A 64 2.67 -2.19 -16.83
C GLU A 64 3.14 -0.98 -17.65
N SER A 65 4.01 -1.19 -18.65
CA SER A 65 4.55 -0.13 -19.50
C SER A 65 3.45 0.63 -20.26
N ILE A 66 2.34 -0.05 -20.57
CA ILE A 66 1.17 0.58 -21.21
C ILE A 66 0.57 1.66 -20.30
N TYR A 67 0.45 1.37 -18.99
CA TYR A 67 -0.21 2.26 -18.03
C TYR A 67 0.71 3.31 -17.41
N PHE A 68 2.00 2.99 -17.25
CA PHE A 68 2.92 3.85 -16.50
C PHE A 68 4.12 4.35 -17.32
N GLY A 69 4.23 3.88 -18.55
CA GLY A 69 5.40 4.11 -19.39
C GLY A 69 6.60 3.27 -18.95
N ASP A 70 7.63 3.29 -19.78
CA ASP A 70 8.92 2.66 -19.52
C ASP A 70 10.07 3.59 -19.90
N ALA A 71 11.29 3.22 -19.51
CA ALA A 71 12.49 4.04 -19.78
C ALA A 71 12.96 4.00 -21.24
N GLN A 72 12.46 3.06 -22.05
CA GLN A 72 13.00 2.77 -23.37
C GLN A 72 12.12 3.27 -24.52
N SER A 73 10.80 3.06 -24.42
CA SER A 73 9.93 3.19 -25.58
C SER A 73 8.61 3.93 -25.34
N LYS A 74 8.10 3.96 -24.11
CA LYS A 74 6.75 4.46 -23.82
C LYS A 74 6.75 5.56 -22.78
N ALA A 75 6.33 6.77 -23.19
CA ALA A 75 6.06 7.83 -22.23
C ALA A 75 4.85 7.47 -21.34
N SER A 76 4.90 7.88 -20.07
CA SER A 76 3.78 7.67 -19.15
C SER A 76 2.56 8.47 -19.60
N PRO A 77 1.38 7.84 -19.78
CA PRO A 77 0.15 8.56 -20.09
C PRO A 77 -0.40 9.34 -18.89
N ILE A 78 0.08 9.04 -17.69
CA ILE A 78 -0.33 9.70 -16.44
C ILE A 78 0.81 10.51 -15.84
N SER A 79 0.51 11.74 -15.45
CA SER A 79 1.35 12.60 -14.62
C SER A 79 0.70 12.74 -13.24
N ILE A 80 1.51 12.59 -12.20
CA ILE A 80 1.08 12.64 -10.79
C ILE A 80 1.90 13.72 -10.11
N GLN A 81 1.22 14.61 -9.38
CA GLN A 81 1.84 15.62 -8.53
C GLN A 81 1.20 15.59 -7.15
N MET A 82 1.97 15.87 -6.12
CA MET A 82 1.49 15.97 -4.74
C MET A 82 1.92 17.32 -4.15
N TYR A 83 1.02 17.95 -3.44
CA TYR A 83 1.24 19.23 -2.80
C TYR A 83 0.59 19.24 -1.43
N GLU A 84 1.16 19.99 -0.50
CA GLU A 84 0.50 20.33 0.74
C GLU A 84 -0.76 21.14 0.43
N SER A 85 -1.87 20.78 1.08
CA SER A 85 -3.13 21.49 0.85
C SER A 85 -3.11 22.87 1.54
N GLN A 86 -3.61 23.88 0.85
CA GLN A 86 -3.81 25.20 1.44
C GLN A 86 -4.82 25.18 2.60
N GLN A 87 -5.60 24.11 2.74
CA GLN A 87 -6.57 23.96 3.82
C GLN A 87 -5.92 23.67 5.18
N ASN A 88 -4.62 23.37 5.26
CA ASN A 88 -3.89 23.21 6.53
C ASN A 88 -3.79 24.52 7.36
N ARG A 89 -4.34 25.65 6.86
CA ARG A 89 -4.44 26.94 7.58
C ARG A 89 -3.12 27.38 8.23
N ASN A 90 -2.01 27.23 7.52
CA ASN A 90 -0.65 27.55 7.97
C ASN A 90 -0.13 26.67 9.14
N ALA A 91 -0.80 25.57 9.47
CA ALA A 91 -0.25 24.59 10.39
C ALA A 91 0.89 23.81 9.70
N ASP A 92 2.02 23.65 10.37
CA ASP A 92 3.10 22.79 9.87
C ASP A 92 2.61 21.33 9.86
N ILE A 93 2.64 20.70 8.71
CA ILE A 93 2.27 19.27 8.57
C ILE A 93 3.37 18.33 9.07
N VAL A 94 4.52 18.86 9.44
CA VAL A 94 5.69 18.09 9.88
C VAL A 94 5.73 17.97 11.39
N ASP A 95 5.71 16.73 11.88
CA ASP A 95 6.03 16.39 13.26
C ASP A 95 7.50 15.94 13.36
N THR A 96 8.29 16.66 14.14
CA THR A 96 9.71 16.41 14.40
C THR A 96 9.96 15.58 15.66
N SER A 97 8.90 15.23 16.40
CA SER A 97 8.94 14.53 17.68
C SER A 97 8.40 13.09 17.62
N SER A 98 7.91 12.65 16.47
CA SER A 98 7.34 11.32 16.29
C SER A 98 8.30 10.21 16.69
N LYS A 99 7.77 9.20 17.39
CA LYS A 99 8.52 7.99 17.70
C LYS A 99 8.56 7.09 16.44
N LEU A 100 9.74 6.56 16.10
CA LEU A 100 9.90 5.64 14.96
C LEU A 100 9.08 4.36 15.14
N PHE A 101 8.94 3.90 16.39
CA PHE A 101 8.15 2.72 16.75
C PHE A 101 7.05 3.11 17.74
N PHE A 102 5.85 2.63 17.54
CA PHE A 102 4.76 2.79 18.51
C PHE A 102 4.89 1.82 19.68
N TYR A 103 5.51 0.65 19.45
CA TYR A 103 5.90 -0.28 20.50
C TYR A 103 7.41 -0.50 20.51
N LYS A 104 8.01 -0.47 21.69
CA LYS A 104 9.41 -0.82 21.94
C LYS A 104 9.54 -1.43 23.33
N GLU A 105 10.42 -2.42 23.48
CA GLU A 105 10.72 -3.00 24.79
C GLU A 105 11.21 -1.94 25.79
N GLN A 106 10.82 -2.10 27.02
CA GLN A 106 11.27 -1.24 28.11
C GLN A 106 12.79 -1.20 28.19
N GLY A 107 13.35 -0.01 28.40
CA GLY A 107 14.82 0.20 28.44
C GLY A 107 15.50 0.37 27.08
N ARG A 108 14.84 0.09 25.95
CA ARG A 108 15.44 0.32 24.63
C ARG A 108 15.09 1.72 24.10
N ARG A 109 16.10 2.46 23.65
CA ARG A 109 15.92 3.78 23.04
C ARG A 109 15.02 3.67 21.78
N ASN A 110 13.95 4.49 21.74
CA ASN A 110 13.12 4.65 20.56
C ASN A 110 13.61 5.87 19.78
N PRO A 111 14.16 5.71 18.56
CA PRO A 111 14.61 6.84 17.76
C PRO A 111 13.44 7.77 17.43
N ILE A 112 13.74 9.08 17.42
CA ILE A 112 12.82 10.09 16.92
C ILE A 112 12.90 10.08 15.38
N ALA A 113 11.75 10.15 14.76
CA ALA A 113 11.59 10.29 13.31
C ALA A 113 10.79 11.56 13.01
N HIS A 114 11.17 12.24 11.95
CA HIS A 114 10.36 13.32 11.41
C HIS A 114 9.30 12.70 10.47
N THR A 115 8.06 13.10 10.60
CA THR A 115 6.94 12.53 9.82
C THR A 115 6.02 13.63 9.30
N ILE A 116 5.31 13.37 8.22
CA ILE A 116 4.08 14.10 7.94
C ILE A 116 3.04 13.54 8.91
N GLN A 117 2.46 14.43 9.71
CA GLN A 117 1.58 14.03 10.81
C GLN A 117 0.21 13.56 10.31
N LYS A 118 -0.45 12.78 11.14
CA LYS A 118 -1.84 12.38 10.98
C LYS A 118 -2.74 13.61 10.87
N ASP A 119 -3.85 13.48 10.17
CA ASP A 119 -4.86 14.51 9.90
C ASP A 119 -4.35 15.68 9.03
N SER A 120 -3.10 15.63 8.53
CA SER A 120 -2.60 16.57 7.54
C SER A 120 -3.29 16.38 6.20
N LEU A 121 -3.63 17.50 5.55
CA LEU A 121 -4.29 17.50 4.25
C LEU A 121 -3.27 17.72 3.13
N PHE A 122 -3.44 17.02 2.02
CA PHE A 122 -2.62 17.19 0.83
C PHE A 122 -3.42 16.93 -0.43
N ASP A 123 -2.97 17.53 -1.54
CA ASP A 123 -3.62 17.42 -2.82
C ASP A 123 -2.83 16.54 -3.77
N ILE A 124 -3.53 15.62 -4.44
CA ILE A 124 -3.00 14.84 -5.55
C ILE A 124 -3.60 15.38 -6.83
N ILE A 125 -2.74 15.81 -7.76
CA ILE A 125 -3.15 16.23 -9.09
C ILE A 125 -2.80 15.11 -10.07
N LEU A 126 -3.81 14.52 -10.69
CA LEU A 126 -3.67 13.57 -11.78
C LEU A 126 -3.92 14.28 -13.11
N ARG A 127 -3.05 14.08 -14.09
CA ARG A 127 -3.25 14.53 -15.47
C ARG A 127 -3.07 13.34 -16.39
N TYR A 128 -4.11 12.99 -17.12
CA TYR A 128 -4.12 11.89 -18.07
C TYR A 128 -4.13 12.42 -19.50
N LYS A 129 -3.20 11.92 -20.32
CA LYS A 129 -3.05 12.26 -21.74
C LYS A 129 -3.52 11.08 -22.59
N GLY A 130 -4.80 11.10 -22.98
CA GLY A 130 -5.47 9.99 -23.66
C GLY A 130 -5.13 9.75 -25.13
N TYR A 131 -4.41 10.66 -25.77
CA TYR A 131 -4.25 10.72 -27.26
C TYR A 131 -3.36 9.63 -27.89
N ARG A 132 -2.74 8.75 -27.10
CA ARG A 132 -1.78 7.75 -27.64
C ARG A 132 -2.25 6.31 -27.55
N MET A 133 -3.51 6.07 -27.19
CA MET A 133 -3.96 4.70 -26.91
C MET A 133 -5.22 4.36 -27.72
N GLU A 134 -5.01 4.13 -29.00
CA GLU A 134 -6.08 3.62 -29.88
C GLU A 134 -6.52 2.19 -29.53
N GLU A 135 -5.79 1.48 -28.64
CA GLU A 135 -5.96 0.04 -28.47
C GLU A 135 -6.70 -0.41 -27.18
N LYS A 136 -7.00 0.48 -26.22
CA LYS A 136 -7.77 0.08 -25.02
C LYS A 136 -8.77 1.15 -24.61
N ALA A 137 -10.01 0.96 -25.01
CA ALA A 137 -11.16 1.81 -24.70
C ALA A 137 -11.41 2.07 -23.20
N ASP A 138 -10.79 1.28 -22.31
CA ASP A 138 -11.05 1.31 -20.86
C ASP A 138 -10.11 2.21 -20.07
N MET A 139 -9.08 2.80 -20.70
CA MET A 139 -8.15 3.67 -20.00
C MET A 139 -8.67 5.10 -19.92
N SER A 140 -9.04 5.50 -18.75
CA SER A 140 -9.50 6.85 -18.41
C SER A 140 -8.82 7.35 -17.15
N ILE A 141 -8.89 8.65 -16.89
CA ILE A 141 -8.46 9.21 -15.59
C ILE A 141 -9.15 8.52 -14.42
N ARG A 142 -10.40 8.06 -14.60
CA ARG A 142 -11.17 7.33 -13.60
C ARG A 142 -10.53 5.99 -13.24
N TRP A 143 -9.93 5.29 -14.20
CA TRP A 143 -9.17 4.06 -13.94
C TRP A 143 -7.98 4.32 -12.99
N TYR A 144 -7.23 5.41 -13.22
CA TYR A 144 -6.13 5.80 -12.34
C TYR A 144 -6.60 6.24 -10.97
N ILE A 145 -7.73 6.92 -10.85
CA ILE A 145 -8.33 7.27 -9.56
C ILE A 145 -8.72 6.00 -8.79
N ASN A 146 -9.32 5.02 -9.44
CA ASN A 146 -9.69 3.76 -8.82
C ASN A 146 -8.43 2.96 -8.39
N LEU A 147 -7.40 2.91 -9.23
CA LEU A 147 -6.12 2.29 -8.85
C LEU A 147 -5.47 3.03 -7.67
N LEU A 148 -5.52 4.36 -7.64
CA LEU A 148 -5.02 5.15 -6.52
C LEU A 148 -5.77 4.84 -5.23
N LYS A 149 -7.12 4.78 -5.26
CA LYS A 149 -7.94 4.39 -4.11
C LYS A 149 -7.59 3.00 -3.62
N LEU A 150 -7.51 2.02 -4.52
CA LEU A 150 -7.10 0.66 -4.17
C LEU A 150 -5.69 0.64 -3.56
N SER A 151 -4.78 1.43 -4.11
CA SER A 151 -3.40 1.54 -3.60
C SER A 151 -3.34 2.13 -2.19
N ALA A 152 -4.18 3.13 -1.90
CA ALA A 152 -4.29 3.74 -0.58
C ALA A 152 -4.90 2.76 0.45
N ILE A 153 -5.83 1.90 0.03
CA ILE A 153 -6.39 0.85 0.88
C ILE A 153 -5.34 -0.22 1.19
N LEU A 154 -4.60 -0.69 0.19
CA LEU A 154 -3.69 -1.84 0.31
C LEU A 154 -2.31 -1.49 0.84
N GLY A 155 -1.96 -0.21 0.97
CA GLY A 155 -0.62 0.20 1.37
C GLY A 155 -0.53 1.63 1.89
N GLY A 156 0.69 2.14 1.94
CA GLY A 156 1.02 3.50 2.36
C GLY A 156 2.26 4.02 1.66
N ILE A 157 2.58 5.29 1.88
CA ILE A 157 3.73 5.98 1.31
C ILE A 157 4.84 6.09 2.36
N GLY A 158 6.09 5.98 1.91
CA GLY A 158 7.27 6.18 2.74
C GLY A 158 7.75 4.96 3.50
N GLY A 159 8.60 5.19 4.48
CA GLY A 159 9.19 4.16 5.32
C GLY A 159 8.16 3.43 6.17
N ARG A 160 8.36 2.12 6.36
CA ARG A 160 7.45 1.26 7.16
C ARG A 160 6.02 1.17 6.64
N SER A 161 5.77 1.50 5.38
CA SER A 161 4.44 1.45 4.75
C SER A 161 3.80 0.05 4.81
N ARG A 162 4.60 -1.02 4.90
CA ARG A 162 4.07 -2.38 5.14
C ARG A 162 3.70 -2.67 6.61
N ARG A 163 3.73 -1.66 7.48
CA ARG A 163 3.43 -1.73 8.92
C ARG A 163 2.40 -0.69 9.34
N GLY A 164 1.51 -0.33 8.44
CA GLY A 164 0.42 0.60 8.71
C GLY A 164 0.81 2.07 8.77
N ARG A 165 2.04 2.44 8.36
CA ARG A 165 2.45 3.85 8.29
C ARG A 165 2.29 4.41 6.90
N GLY A 166 2.11 5.75 6.84
CA GLY A 166 1.93 6.47 5.59
C GLY A 166 0.61 6.16 4.88
N CYS A 167 -0.37 5.63 5.61
CA CYS A 167 -1.71 5.42 5.09
C CYS A 167 -2.44 6.76 4.96
N PHE A 168 -3.24 6.88 3.92
CA PHE A 168 -4.00 8.09 3.61
C PHE A 168 -5.34 7.72 2.96
N ILE A 169 -6.30 8.63 3.04
CA ILE A 169 -7.59 8.49 2.39
C ILE A 169 -7.65 9.34 1.12
N VAL A 170 -8.26 8.77 0.09
CA VAL A 170 -8.63 9.44 -1.16
C VAL A 170 -10.14 9.74 -1.10
N PRO A 171 -10.61 10.90 -1.57
CA PRO A 171 -12.03 11.26 -1.49
C PRO A 171 -12.95 10.24 -2.18
N ASN A 172 -14.20 10.21 -1.73
CA ASN A 172 -15.24 9.34 -2.29
C ASN A 172 -14.90 7.84 -2.20
N MET A 173 -14.41 7.41 -1.03
CA MET A 173 -14.26 5.99 -0.70
C MET A 173 -15.63 5.32 -0.57
N SER A 174 -15.65 3.99 -0.64
CA SER A 174 -16.84 3.18 -0.40
C SER A 174 -17.24 3.19 1.08
N ASN A 175 -18.52 2.92 1.39
CA ASN A 175 -18.93 2.57 2.75
C ASN A 175 -18.28 1.24 3.17
N HIS A 176 -18.25 0.98 4.47
CA HIS A 176 -17.68 -0.26 4.98
C HIS A 176 -18.39 -1.52 4.41
N SER A 177 -19.72 -1.47 4.28
CA SER A 177 -20.52 -2.57 3.71
C SER A 177 -20.13 -2.94 2.28
N ASP A 178 -19.73 -1.95 1.47
CA ASP A 178 -19.51 -2.12 0.04
C ASP A 178 -18.02 -2.25 -0.31
N LEU A 179 -17.14 -2.10 0.69
CA LEU A 179 -15.69 -2.01 0.50
C LEU A 179 -15.09 -3.26 -0.15
N LEU A 180 -15.51 -4.45 0.32
CA LEU A 180 -15.01 -5.72 -0.23
C LEU A 180 -15.39 -5.92 -1.68
N ASP A 181 -16.65 -5.71 -2.02
CA ASP A 181 -17.16 -5.89 -3.38
C ASP A 181 -16.50 -4.88 -4.32
N TRP A 182 -16.35 -3.64 -3.88
CA TRP A 182 -15.62 -2.62 -4.63
C TRP A 182 -14.16 -3.04 -4.88
N MET A 183 -13.46 -3.53 -3.86
CA MET A 183 -12.08 -4.00 -4.00
C MET A 183 -11.96 -5.18 -4.96
N VAL A 184 -12.86 -6.16 -4.87
CA VAL A 184 -12.91 -7.31 -5.80
C VAL A 184 -13.12 -6.83 -7.23
N GLN A 185 -14.04 -5.90 -7.44
CA GLN A 185 -14.26 -5.32 -8.76
C GLN A 185 -12.98 -4.64 -9.30
N GLN A 186 -12.30 -3.81 -8.48
CA GLN A 186 -11.08 -3.14 -8.94
C GLN A 186 -9.94 -4.14 -9.22
N LEU A 187 -9.74 -5.15 -8.37
CA LEU A 187 -8.72 -6.19 -8.59
C LEU A 187 -8.99 -6.99 -9.86
N ASN A 188 -10.25 -7.31 -10.13
CA ASN A 188 -10.64 -8.05 -11.33
C ASN A 188 -10.56 -7.22 -12.60
N ASN A 189 -10.73 -5.89 -12.53
CA ASN A 189 -10.55 -5.00 -13.68
C ASN A 189 -9.12 -5.01 -14.29
N PHE A 190 -8.14 -5.54 -13.56
CA PHE A 190 -6.78 -5.73 -14.09
C PHE A 190 -6.59 -7.08 -14.78
N ASN A 191 -7.60 -7.98 -14.74
CA ASN A 191 -7.46 -9.38 -15.12
C ASN A 191 -8.63 -9.85 -16.02
N ASP A 192 -8.32 -10.69 -16.98
CA ASP A 192 -9.31 -11.17 -17.93
C ASP A 192 -10.22 -12.27 -17.32
N ASN A 193 -9.75 -12.98 -16.28
CA ASN A 193 -10.40 -14.17 -15.72
C ASN A 193 -11.03 -13.98 -14.33
N CYS A 194 -11.19 -12.75 -13.87
CA CYS A 194 -11.79 -12.42 -12.56
C CYS A 194 -11.31 -13.33 -11.40
N PRO A 195 -9.99 -13.38 -11.12
CA PRO A 195 -9.42 -14.35 -10.18
C PRO A 195 -9.79 -14.10 -8.72
N TYR A 196 -10.18 -12.88 -8.38
CA TYR A 196 -10.48 -12.46 -7.00
C TYR A 196 -11.95 -12.61 -6.67
N LYS A 197 -12.26 -13.21 -5.52
CA LYS A 197 -13.63 -13.38 -5.01
C LYS A 197 -13.69 -13.17 -3.50
N VAL A 198 -14.83 -12.70 -3.02
CA VAL A 198 -15.14 -12.73 -1.59
C VAL A 198 -15.34 -14.18 -1.18
N GLU A 199 -14.59 -14.65 -0.19
CA GLU A 199 -14.71 -16.02 0.32
C GLU A 199 -15.43 -16.06 1.68
N LYS A 200 -15.17 -15.05 2.52
CA LYS A 200 -15.78 -14.88 3.85
C LYS A 200 -16.20 -13.43 4.00
N PRO A 201 -17.04 -13.08 4.97
CA PRO A 201 -17.55 -11.70 5.15
C PRO A 201 -16.49 -10.60 5.21
N SER A 202 -15.24 -10.94 5.49
CA SER A 202 -14.13 -9.98 5.58
C SER A 202 -12.91 -10.37 4.75
N THR A 203 -13.04 -11.32 3.80
CA THR A 203 -11.88 -11.91 3.13
C THR A 203 -12.07 -12.00 1.62
N ILE A 204 -11.11 -11.45 0.88
CA ILE A 204 -10.96 -11.64 -0.58
C ILE A 204 -9.86 -12.67 -0.80
N LYS A 205 -10.09 -13.64 -1.67
CA LYS A 205 -9.07 -14.60 -2.11
C LYS A 205 -8.90 -14.66 -3.61
N ASN A 206 -7.67 -14.92 -4.00
CA ASN A 206 -7.32 -15.31 -5.35
C ASN A 206 -7.63 -16.81 -5.53
N LYS A 207 -8.50 -17.14 -6.50
CA LYS A 207 -8.93 -18.52 -6.81
C LYS A 207 -8.09 -19.21 -7.89
N GLN A 208 -7.21 -18.47 -8.55
CA GLN A 208 -6.31 -19.05 -9.57
C GLN A 208 -5.08 -19.70 -8.93
N GLY A 209 -5.16 -20.62 -8.08
CA GLY A 209 -4.11 -21.48 -7.51
C GLY A 209 -2.63 -21.07 -7.76
N HIS A 210 -1.71 -21.70 -7.09
CA HIS A 210 -0.25 -21.50 -7.27
C HIS A 210 0.22 -22.00 -8.64
N THR A 211 0.17 -21.13 -9.66
CA THR A 211 0.89 -21.37 -10.91
C THR A 211 2.35 -20.92 -10.72
N LYS A 212 3.29 -21.58 -11.40
CA LYS A 212 4.71 -21.19 -11.36
C LYS A 212 4.86 -19.77 -11.91
N ARG A 213 4.99 -18.79 -11.00
CA ARG A 213 5.20 -17.37 -11.31
C ARG A 213 6.51 -16.92 -10.72
N ASN A 214 7.09 -15.89 -11.29
CA ASN A 214 8.35 -15.32 -10.83
C ASN A 214 8.21 -13.89 -10.27
N HIS A 215 6.96 -13.44 -10.01
CA HIS A 215 6.65 -12.16 -9.38
C HIS A 215 5.59 -12.30 -8.28
N PRO A 216 5.64 -11.45 -7.24
CA PRO A 216 4.68 -11.48 -6.14
C PRO A 216 3.28 -11.12 -6.60
N ILE A 217 2.28 -11.85 -6.12
CA ILE A 217 0.85 -11.56 -6.36
C ILE A 217 0.08 -11.53 -5.04
N ILE A 218 -1.04 -10.82 -5.04
CA ILE A 218 -1.98 -10.85 -3.92
C ILE A 218 -2.67 -12.22 -3.89
N GLU A 219 -2.48 -12.94 -2.79
CA GLU A 219 -3.15 -14.21 -2.53
C GLU A 219 -4.46 -14.01 -1.76
N GLU A 220 -4.41 -13.13 -0.75
CA GLU A 220 -5.52 -12.90 0.15
C GLU A 220 -5.50 -11.48 0.70
N ILE A 221 -6.67 -10.89 0.90
CA ILE A 221 -6.86 -9.63 1.62
C ILE A 221 -7.90 -9.88 2.70
N ARG A 222 -7.59 -9.46 3.94
CA ARG A 222 -8.53 -9.50 5.07
C ARG A 222 -8.78 -8.10 5.59
N LEU A 223 -10.04 -7.78 5.83
CA LEU A 223 -10.41 -6.62 6.62
C LEU A 223 -10.42 -7.02 8.10
N GLY A 224 -9.78 -6.20 8.92
CA GLY A 224 -9.81 -6.34 10.39
C GLY A 224 -11.05 -5.74 11.01
N LYS A 225 -11.15 -5.83 12.32
CA LYS A 225 -12.17 -5.15 13.09
C LYS A 225 -11.93 -3.65 13.10
N GLU A 226 -13.01 -2.87 13.11
CA GLU A 226 -12.95 -1.43 13.28
C GLU A 226 -12.11 -1.04 14.51
N VAL A 227 -11.28 -0.02 14.36
CA VAL A 227 -10.44 0.52 15.43
C VAL A 227 -10.82 1.97 15.73
N SER A 228 -10.78 2.35 16.99
CA SER A 228 -11.12 3.71 17.41
C SER A 228 -9.95 4.68 17.24
N LYS A 229 -8.70 4.20 17.35
CA LYS A 229 -7.49 5.03 17.29
C LYS A 229 -6.41 4.34 16.45
N VAL A 230 -5.82 5.13 15.56
CA VAL A 230 -4.73 4.65 14.67
C VAL A 230 -3.48 4.30 15.47
N GLU A 231 -3.17 5.08 16.50
CA GLU A 231 -1.98 4.91 17.33
C GLU A 231 -2.01 3.56 18.07
N ASP A 232 -3.17 3.18 18.63
CA ASP A 232 -3.36 1.90 19.32
C ASP A 232 -3.20 0.74 18.32
N PHE A 233 -3.73 0.88 17.12
CA PHE A 233 -3.54 -0.10 16.07
C PHE A 233 -2.06 -0.25 15.68
N LEU A 234 -1.35 0.86 15.47
CA LEU A 234 0.08 0.83 15.13
C LEU A 234 0.93 0.22 16.25
N GLN A 235 0.56 0.46 17.52
CA GLN A 235 1.20 -0.16 18.67
C GLN A 235 1.04 -1.68 18.64
N ARG A 236 -0.19 -2.17 18.39
CA ARG A 236 -0.45 -3.61 18.26
C ARG A 236 0.31 -4.25 17.10
N VAL A 237 0.38 -3.57 15.95
CA VAL A 237 1.15 -4.03 14.78
C VAL A 237 2.65 -4.13 15.09
N ASP A 238 3.24 -3.13 15.74
CA ASP A 238 4.65 -3.15 16.11
C ASP A 238 4.93 -4.23 17.17
N LYS A 239 4.05 -4.38 18.17
CA LYS A 239 4.14 -5.41 19.21
C LYS A 239 4.05 -6.81 18.62
N ALA A 240 3.05 -7.09 17.78
CA ALA A 240 2.90 -8.38 17.12
C ALA A 240 4.12 -8.73 16.25
N ALA A 241 4.63 -7.73 15.49
CA ALA A 241 5.83 -7.93 14.68
C ALA A 241 7.09 -8.20 15.52
N HIS A 242 7.18 -7.61 16.71
CA HIS A 242 8.28 -7.83 17.65
C HIS A 242 8.20 -9.22 18.28
N GLU A 243 7.07 -9.58 18.87
CA GLU A 243 6.85 -10.89 19.52
C GLU A 243 7.06 -12.06 18.56
N ILE A 244 6.53 -11.97 17.33
CA ILE A 244 6.75 -13.01 16.32
C ILE A 244 8.22 -13.15 15.98
N LYS A 245 9.01 -12.09 16.02
CA LYS A 245 10.47 -12.17 15.80
C LYS A 245 11.24 -12.78 16.96
N GLN A 246 10.74 -12.65 18.17
CA GLN A 246 11.37 -13.24 19.36
C GLN A 246 11.10 -14.76 19.47
N ASP A 247 9.97 -15.22 19.02
CA ASP A 247 9.55 -16.64 18.99
C ASP A 247 10.39 -17.52 18.02
N THR A 248 11.54 -17.09 17.68
CA THR A 248 12.32 -17.29 16.46
C THR A 248 13.27 -18.44 16.38
N ASN A 249 13.07 -19.49 17.01
CA ASN A 249 13.65 -20.72 16.47
C ASN A 249 12.92 -21.21 15.18
N LYS A 250 11.92 -20.46 14.72
CA LYS A 250 11.11 -20.78 13.55
C LYS A 250 11.40 -19.80 12.41
N TYR A 251 12.25 -20.21 11.48
CA TYR A 251 12.60 -19.50 10.24
C TYR A 251 11.37 -18.95 9.46
N HIS A 252 10.21 -19.55 9.65
CA HIS A 252 8.98 -19.24 8.96
C HIS A 252 8.40 -17.86 9.31
N TYR A 253 8.44 -17.44 10.57
CA TYR A 253 7.89 -16.15 11.00
C TYR A 253 8.66 -14.93 10.45
N LYS A 254 9.97 -15.11 10.19
CA LYS A 254 10.79 -14.06 9.57
C LYS A 254 10.31 -13.71 8.16
N ARG A 255 9.67 -14.62 7.44
CA ARG A 255 9.18 -14.41 6.08
C ARG A 255 7.93 -13.54 6.07
N THR A 256 6.92 -13.84 6.88
CA THR A 256 5.71 -13.03 7.00
C THR A 256 6.01 -11.59 7.39
N THR A 257 6.91 -11.38 8.35
CA THR A 257 7.26 -10.05 8.84
C THR A 257 8.46 -9.41 8.15
N GLY A 258 9.16 -10.13 7.28
CA GLY A 258 10.40 -9.70 6.66
C GLY A 258 11.58 -9.63 7.62
N PHE A 259 12.79 -9.58 7.07
CA PHE A 259 14.03 -9.46 7.85
C PHE A 259 15.10 -8.64 7.14
N ALA A 260 16.07 -8.16 7.91
CA ALA A 260 17.30 -7.56 7.42
C ALA A 260 18.45 -8.03 8.33
N GLU A 261 19.23 -8.98 7.86
CA GLU A 261 20.36 -9.58 8.60
C GLU A 261 21.55 -9.76 7.67
N SER A 262 22.75 -9.37 8.12
CA SER A 262 24.02 -9.65 7.45
C SER A 262 24.01 -9.42 5.93
N GLY A 263 23.53 -8.27 5.48
CA GLY A 263 23.45 -7.92 4.06
C GLY A 263 22.28 -8.55 3.28
N LYS A 264 21.54 -9.46 3.88
CA LYS A 264 20.33 -10.05 3.29
C LYS A 264 19.10 -9.31 3.76
N ARG A 265 18.27 -8.88 2.82
CA ARG A 265 16.97 -8.24 3.10
C ARG A 265 15.85 -9.03 2.44
N PHE A 266 14.79 -9.27 3.19
CA PHE A 266 13.58 -9.87 2.69
C PHE A 266 12.38 -8.99 3.09
N ALA A 267 11.66 -8.50 2.11
CA ALA A 267 10.48 -7.68 2.38
C ALA A 267 9.35 -8.54 2.96
N SER A 268 8.60 -7.99 3.91
CA SER A 268 7.42 -8.67 4.46
C SER A 268 6.47 -9.10 3.34
N SER A 269 6.04 -10.36 3.34
CA SER A 269 4.96 -10.86 2.47
C SER A 269 3.59 -10.38 2.94
N LEU A 270 3.49 -9.93 4.19
CA LEU A 270 2.31 -9.28 4.73
C LEU A 270 2.47 -7.75 4.65
N ILE A 271 1.53 -7.10 4.01
CA ILE A 271 1.35 -5.66 4.03
C ILE A 271 0.19 -5.36 4.97
N VAL A 272 0.46 -4.54 5.99
CA VAL A 272 -0.54 -4.03 6.92
C VAL A 272 -0.80 -2.58 6.59
N SER A 273 -2.04 -2.21 6.38
CA SER A 273 -2.50 -0.84 6.18
C SER A 273 -3.75 -0.56 7.00
N ILE A 274 -4.19 0.66 7.01
CA ILE A 274 -5.45 1.09 7.60
C ILE A 274 -6.13 2.06 6.64
N THR A 275 -7.42 1.91 6.42
CA THR A 275 -8.21 2.79 5.59
C THR A 275 -9.36 3.40 6.38
N LYS A 276 -9.85 4.53 5.92
CA LYS A 276 -11.03 5.20 6.46
C LYS A 276 -12.14 5.12 5.43
N THR A 277 -13.27 4.57 5.79
CA THR A 277 -14.41 4.39 4.90
C THR A 277 -15.26 5.68 4.83
N LYS A 278 -16.19 5.75 3.88
CA LYS A 278 -17.09 6.91 3.74
C LYS A 278 -17.94 7.14 5.00
N ASP A 279 -18.27 6.08 5.74
CA ASP A 279 -18.97 6.12 7.02
C ASP A 279 -18.00 6.29 8.22
N GLU A 280 -16.84 6.90 7.96
CA GLU A 280 -15.82 7.34 8.93
C GLU A 280 -15.18 6.22 9.78
N LYS A 281 -15.37 4.95 9.42
CA LYS A 281 -14.78 3.81 10.14
C LYS A 281 -13.32 3.59 9.75
N LEU A 282 -12.49 3.38 10.74
CA LEU A 282 -11.08 3.02 10.56
C LEU A 282 -10.93 1.50 10.51
N ILE A 283 -10.62 0.98 9.34
CA ILE A 283 -10.58 -0.46 9.07
C ILE A 283 -9.15 -0.90 8.77
N PRO A 284 -8.54 -1.78 9.59
CA PRO A 284 -7.30 -2.46 9.26
C PRO A 284 -7.44 -3.32 7.99
N VAL A 285 -6.39 -3.32 7.17
CA VAL A 285 -6.33 -4.14 5.97
C VAL A 285 -5.04 -4.96 5.99
N TYR A 286 -5.18 -6.27 5.87
CA TYR A 286 -4.08 -7.22 5.83
C TYR A 286 -3.99 -7.85 4.44
N THR A 287 -2.98 -7.46 3.67
CA THR A 287 -2.75 -7.97 2.33
C THR A 287 -1.63 -9.00 2.36
N PHE A 288 -1.96 -10.24 2.05
CA PHE A 288 -1.01 -11.34 1.95
C PHE A 288 -0.57 -11.49 0.49
N VAL A 289 0.72 -11.34 0.30
CA VAL A 289 1.36 -11.40 -1.01
C VAL A 289 2.18 -12.67 -1.08
N GLU A 290 2.11 -13.39 -2.19
CA GLU A 290 2.99 -14.53 -2.42
C GLU A 290 4.44 -14.10 -2.32
N ALA A 291 5.19 -14.76 -1.44
CA ALA A 291 6.60 -14.46 -1.24
C ALA A 291 7.44 -15.20 -2.28
N ILE A 292 8.35 -14.49 -2.94
CA ILE A 292 9.24 -15.06 -3.93
C ILE A 292 10.69 -14.86 -3.49
N GLN A 293 11.46 -15.93 -3.43
CA GLN A 293 12.90 -15.91 -3.14
C GLN A 293 13.66 -16.71 -4.18
N GLY A 294 14.67 -16.09 -4.79
CA GLY A 294 15.46 -16.76 -5.82
C GLY A 294 14.63 -17.20 -7.04
N GLY A 295 13.59 -16.41 -7.39
CA GLY A 295 12.70 -16.71 -8.51
C GLY A 295 11.70 -17.84 -8.27
N ARG A 296 11.55 -18.30 -7.01
CA ARG A 296 10.60 -19.37 -6.64
C ARG A 296 9.63 -18.89 -5.55
N PRO A 297 8.33 -19.22 -5.66
CA PRO A 297 7.39 -18.99 -4.58
C PRO A 297 7.83 -19.68 -3.29
N ILE A 298 7.68 -18.99 -2.18
CA ILE A 298 7.91 -19.55 -0.85
C ILE A 298 6.55 -19.88 -0.26
N THR A 299 6.31 -21.15 0.02
CA THR A 299 5.10 -21.58 0.70
C THR A 299 5.19 -21.14 2.17
N GLU A 300 4.36 -20.18 2.54
CA GLU A 300 4.09 -19.84 3.93
C GLU A 300 2.91 -20.66 4.43
N THR A 301 2.94 -21.06 5.71
CA THR A 301 1.77 -21.71 6.28
C THR A 301 0.73 -20.64 6.61
N ASN A 302 -0.55 -20.92 6.34
CA ASN A 302 -1.66 -20.05 6.73
C ASN A 302 -1.63 -19.73 8.24
N GLN A 303 -1.10 -20.64 9.04
CA GLN A 303 -0.97 -20.49 10.49
C GLN A 303 -0.11 -19.28 10.90
N GLU A 304 0.97 -18.97 10.17
CA GLU A 304 1.84 -17.81 10.49
C GLU A 304 1.10 -16.50 10.27
N ARG A 305 0.40 -16.41 9.14
CA ARG A 305 -0.43 -15.25 8.78
C ARG A 305 -1.55 -15.05 9.80
N ASP A 306 -2.25 -16.13 10.13
CA ASP A 306 -3.33 -16.13 11.11
C ASP A 306 -2.85 -15.71 12.50
N ASN A 307 -1.69 -16.17 12.92
CA ASN A 307 -1.11 -15.81 14.21
C ASN A 307 -0.78 -14.32 14.30
N PHE A 308 -0.25 -13.73 13.21
CA PHE A 308 0.01 -12.28 13.18
C PHE A 308 -1.29 -11.50 13.32
N VAL A 309 -2.28 -11.78 12.48
CA VAL A 309 -3.58 -11.09 12.53
C VAL A 309 -4.24 -11.27 13.88
N LYS A 310 -4.25 -12.50 14.44
CA LYS A 310 -4.80 -12.76 15.78
C LYS A 310 -4.12 -11.93 16.86
N LYS A 311 -2.79 -11.75 16.81
CA LYS A 311 -2.07 -10.92 17.78
C LYS A 311 -2.45 -9.44 17.67
N VAL A 312 -2.65 -8.93 16.44
CA VAL A 312 -3.07 -7.53 16.22
C VAL A 312 -4.53 -7.31 16.63
N GLU A 313 -5.42 -8.30 16.42
CA GLU A 313 -6.86 -8.20 16.66
C GLU A 313 -7.28 -8.58 18.10
N LYS A 314 -6.42 -9.30 18.87
CA LYS A 314 -6.78 -9.83 20.20
C LYS A 314 -6.74 -8.82 21.33
N GLU A 315 -6.13 -7.66 21.15
CA GLU A 315 -6.02 -6.62 22.20
C GLU A 315 -7.10 -5.54 22.04
N GLY A 316 -8.29 -5.92 21.60
CA GLY A 316 -9.48 -5.06 21.57
C GLY A 316 -10.57 -5.56 22.50
#